data_d376c8aa22683cd54ea976f1c3908bf7
#
_entry.id   d376c8aa22683cd54ea976f1c3908bf7
#
_cell.length_a   1.000
_cell.length_b   1.000
_cell.length_c   1.000
_cell.angle_alpha   90.00
_cell.angle_beta   90.00
_cell.angle_gamma   90.00
#
_symmetry.space_group_name_H-M   'P 1'
#
loop_
_entity.id
_entity.type
_entity.pdbx_description
1 polymer ?
#
loop_
_entity_poly.entity_id
_entity_poly.type
_entity_poly.pdbx_seq_one_letter_code
_entity_poly.pdbx_strand_id
1 'polypeptide(L)'
;MTYVRKKPKGYGRNARIEGQMNEGERVLLVEDLTTDCGSKLSFVDAIRETGASCAHTAVIFYYGIFPETEKTLGDHGVDLHYLCTWWDVLAEAKDSGAFDAETIKGVEAFLNDPRGWQESNKKP
;
A
#
# COMPACT_ATOMS: atom_id res chain seq x y z
N MET A 1 15.93 12.49 4.21
CA MET A 1 14.78 11.86 3.54
C MET A 1 15.03 11.84 2.03
N THR A 2 14.76 10.72 1.37
CA THR A 2 14.90 10.55 -0.08
C THR A 2 13.55 10.21 -0.69
N TYR A 3 13.41 10.34 -1.99
CA TYR A 3 12.18 10.09 -2.72
C TYR A 3 12.38 9.01 -3.78
N VAL A 4 11.44 8.06 -3.89
CA VAL A 4 11.45 7.01 -4.90
C VAL A 4 10.41 7.31 -5.97
N ARG A 5 10.83 7.38 -7.23
CA ARG A 5 9.94 7.67 -8.36
C ARG A 5 9.29 6.39 -8.90
N LYS A 6 8.06 6.49 -9.34
CA LYS A 6 7.37 5.39 -10.05
C LYS A 6 8.08 4.99 -11.34
N LYS A 7 8.60 5.97 -12.07
CA LYS A 7 9.33 5.76 -13.33
C LYS A 7 10.74 6.30 -13.23
N PRO A 8 11.73 5.63 -13.85
CA PRO A 8 13.10 6.14 -13.92
C PRO A 8 13.16 7.52 -14.58
N LYS A 9 14.08 8.37 -14.12
CA LYS A 9 14.54 9.49 -14.91
C LYS A 9 15.20 8.96 -16.18
N GLY A 10 15.20 9.69 -17.26
CA GLY A 10 15.89 9.30 -18.49
C GLY A 10 17.43 9.32 -18.41
N TYR A 11 18.02 9.64 -17.24
CA TYR A 11 19.47 9.82 -17.05
C TYR A 11 19.89 9.58 -15.60
N GLY A 12 21.15 9.21 -15.40
CA GLY A 12 21.78 9.08 -14.10
C GLY A 12 21.74 7.68 -13.50
N ARG A 13 22.65 7.41 -12.54
CA ARG A 13 22.66 6.21 -11.72
C ARG A 13 21.44 6.23 -10.78
N ASN A 14 20.79 5.08 -10.59
CA ASN A 14 19.62 4.95 -9.71
C ASN A 14 18.51 5.98 -10.07
N ALA A 15 18.14 5.99 -11.35
CA ALA A 15 17.23 6.96 -11.94
C ALA A 15 15.87 7.10 -11.24
N ARG A 16 15.53 6.18 -10.32
CA ARG A 16 14.29 6.18 -9.53
C ARG A 16 14.45 6.80 -8.13
N ILE A 17 15.67 7.00 -7.65
CA ILE A 17 15.94 7.57 -6.32
C ILE A 17 16.33 9.04 -6.47
N GLU A 18 15.60 9.91 -5.78
CA GLU A 18 15.95 11.33 -5.61
C GLU A 18 16.49 11.57 -4.21
N GLY A 19 17.66 12.16 -4.11
CA GLY A 19 18.39 12.31 -2.88
C GLY A 19 19.52 11.28 -2.76
N GLN A 20 20.11 11.21 -1.58
CA GLN A 20 21.23 10.32 -1.31
C GLN A 20 20.77 9.08 -0.54
N MET A 21 21.14 7.92 -1.05
CA MET A 21 20.92 6.62 -0.39
C MET A 21 22.19 5.80 -0.56
N ASN A 22 22.78 5.39 0.56
CA ASN A 22 24.07 4.72 0.57
C ASN A 22 23.93 3.22 0.79
N GLU A 23 24.87 2.48 0.26
CA GLU A 23 24.99 1.04 0.51
C GLU A 23 25.08 0.78 2.02
N GLY A 24 24.38 -0.26 2.49
CA GLY A 24 24.37 -0.66 3.90
C GLY A 24 23.40 0.12 4.79
N GLU A 25 22.78 1.20 4.31
CA GLU A 25 21.77 1.92 5.07
C GLU A 25 20.51 1.06 5.26
N ARG A 26 19.87 1.23 6.42
CA ARG A 26 18.55 0.66 6.70
C ARG A 26 17.49 1.69 6.38
N VAL A 27 16.63 1.39 5.43
CA VAL A 27 15.64 2.32 4.90
C VAL A 27 14.23 1.88 5.27
N LEU A 28 13.43 2.81 5.78
CA LEU A 28 12.00 2.65 5.97
C LEU A 28 11.30 3.31 4.77
N LEU A 29 10.48 2.53 4.05
CA LEU A 29 9.62 3.06 3.00
C LEU A 29 8.35 3.62 3.63
N VAL A 30 8.09 4.92 3.45
CA VAL A 30 6.90 5.60 3.97
C VAL A 30 6.03 6.04 2.80
N GLU A 31 4.75 5.67 2.86
CA GLU A 31 3.73 6.09 1.88
C GLU A 31 2.44 6.48 2.60
N ASP A 32 1.54 7.15 1.90
CA ASP A 32 0.23 7.54 2.43
C ASP A 32 -0.71 6.33 2.53
N LEU A 33 -0.72 5.48 1.52
CA LEU A 33 -1.69 4.42 1.43
C LEU A 33 -1.15 3.17 0.72
N THR A 34 -1.73 2.01 1.06
CA THR A 34 -1.52 0.75 0.34
C THR A 34 -2.86 0.05 0.07
N THR A 35 -3.06 -0.35 -1.19
CA THR A 35 -4.20 -1.18 -1.62
C THR A 35 -3.79 -2.66 -1.71
N ASP A 36 -3.28 -3.06 -2.85
CA ASP A 36 -2.51 -4.30 -3.02
C ASP A 36 -1.02 -4.04 -2.81
N CYS A 37 -0.07 -4.68 -3.17
CA CYS A 37 1.33 -4.38 -2.90
C CYS A 37 2.19 -4.11 -4.16
N GLY A 38 1.56 -4.04 -5.34
CA GLY A 38 2.29 -4.00 -6.61
C GLY A 38 3.30 -2.87 -6.72
N SER A 39 2.87 -1.62 -6.53
CA SER A 39 3.76 -0.46 -6.61
C SER A 39 4.78 -0.41 -5.46
N LYS A 40 4.39 -0.89 -4.28
CA LYS A 40 5.24 -0.92 -3.09
C LYS A 40 6.45 -1.83 -3.28
N LEU A 41 6.27 -3.02 -3.82
CA LEU A 41 7.36 -3.93 -4.14
C LEU A 41 8.33 -3.34 -5.15
N SER A 42 7.82 -2.61 -6.13
CA SER A 42 8.65 -1.88 -7.10
C SER A 42 9.53 -0.83 -6.42
N PHE A 43 9.01 -0.12 -5.43
CA PHE A 43 9.78 0.85 -4.65
C PHE A 43 10.82 0.17 -3.76
N VAL A 44 10.48 -0.93 -3.12
CA VAL A 44 11.41 -1.74 -2.31
C VAL A 44 12.57 -2.23 -3.17
N ASP A 45 12.29 -2.74 -4.37
CA ASP A 45 13.31 -3.20 -5.30
C ASP A 45 14.26 -2.07 -5.70
N ALA A 46 13.73 -0.88 -6.00
CA ALA A 46 14.53 0.29 -6.32
C ALA A 46 15.46 0.70 -5.17
N ILE A 47 14.99 0.61 -3.92
CA ILE A 47 15.80 0.87 -2.73
C ILE A 47 16.90 -0.18 -2.60
N ARG A 48 16.57 -1.44 -2.74
CA ARG A 48 17.54 -2.55 -2.61
C ARG A 48 18.61 -2.54 -3.69
N GLU A 49 18.30 -2.06 -4.88
CA GLU A 49 19.27 -1.88 -5.97
C GLU A 49 20.40 -0.91 -5.60
N THR A 50 20.19 0.00 -4.67
CA THR A 50 21.24 0.92 -4.17
C THR A 50 22.22 0.25 -3.22
N GLY A 51 21.95 -0.99 -2.78
CA GLY A 51 22.70 -1.68 -1.73
C GLY A 51 22.17 -1.40 -0.32
N ALA A 52 21.15 -0.57 -0.17
CA ALA A 52 20.45 -0.36 1.10
C ALA A 52 19.52 -1.52 1.41
N SER A 53 19.19 -1.72 2.68
CA SER A 53 18.17 -2.69 3.10
C SER A 53 16.82 -1.99 3.30
N CYS A 54 15.74 -2.68 2.94
CA CYS A 54 14.38 -2.24 3.19
C CYS A 54 13.56 -3.44 3.65
N ALA A 55 13.38 -3.58 4.96
CA ALA A 55 12.65 -4.66 5.59
C ALA A 55 11.30 -4.20 6.16
N HIS A 56 11.03 -2.90 6.15
CA HIS A 56 9.81 -2.33 6.71
C HIS A 56 9.24 -1.25 5.80
N THR A 57 7.91 -1.22 5.74
CA THR A 57 7.15 -0.12 5.13
C THR A 57 6.08 0.37 6.10
N ALA A 58 5.87 1.67 6.14
CA ALA A 58 4.85 2.30 6.97
C ALA A 58 3.90 3.11 6.10
N VAL A 59 2.61 2.95 6.32
CA VAL A 59 1.55 3.70 5.64
C VAL A 59 0.57 4.26 6.65
N ILE A 60 -0.09 5.35 6.28
CA ILE A 60 -1.17 5.90 7.11
C ILE A 60 -2.40 5.02 6.99
N PHE A 61 -2.77 4.65 5.77
CA PHE A 61 -3.98 3.89 5.47
C PHE A 61 -3.67 2.62 4.69
N TYR A 62 -4.12 1.49 5.22
CA TYR A 62 -4.05 0.19 4.57
C TYR A 62 -5.45 -0.31 4.26
N TYR A 63 -5.73 -0.72 3.03
CA TYR A 63 -7.05 -1.24 2.66
C TYR A 63 -7.45 -2.46 3.50
N GLY A 64 -6.56 -3.43 3.64
CA GLY A 64 -6.82 -4.62 4.47
C GLY A 64 -7.89 -5.53 3.91
N ILE A 65 -8.13 -5.49 2.60
CA ILE A 65 -9.20 -6.25 1.91
C ILE A 65 -8.68 -7.20 0.84
N PHE A 66 -7.38 -7.20 0.58
CA PHE A 66 -6.72 -8.15 -0.32
C PHE A 66 -5.91 -9.12 0.53
N PRO A 67 -6.37 -10.37 0.71
CA PRO A 67 -5.76 -11.29 1.68
C PRO A 67 -4.31 -11.67 1.35
N GLU A 68 -3.91 -11.56 0.10
CA GLU A 68 -2.56 -11.88 -0.36
C GLU A 68 -1.51 -10.78 -0.07
N THR A 69 -1.90 -9.57 0.29
CA THR A 69 -0.99 -8.42 0.40
C THR A 69 0.12 -8.64 1.42
N GLU A 70 -0.23 -9.00 2.65
CA GLU A 70 0.75 -9.20 3.73
C GLU A 70 1.65 -10.41 3.44
N LYS A 71 1.07 -11.48 2.87
CA LYS A 71 1.85 -12.65 2.47
C LYS A 71 2.87 -12.32 1.39
N THR A 72 2.45 -11.58 0.37
CA THR A 72 3.32 -11.18 -0.73
C THR A 72 4.46 -10.29 -0.24
N LEU A 73 4.18 -9.31 0.62
CA LEU A 73 5.21 -8.48 1.25
C LEU A 73 6.15 -9.31 2.12
N GLY A 74 5.61 -10.21 2.93
CA GLY A 74 6.39 -11.11 3.78
C GLY A 74 7.31 -12.03 2.97
N ASP A 75 6.85 -12.56 1.84
CA ASP A 75 7.66 -13.37 0.92
C ASP A 75 8.85 -12.57 0.33
N HIS A 76 8.72 -11.24 0.26
CA HIS A 76 9.79 -10.32 -0.15
C HIS A 76 10.60 -9.76 1.03
N GLY A 77 10.37 -10.26 2.23
CA GLY A 77 11.08 -9.83 3.44
C GLY A 77 10.70 -8.42 3.90
N VAL A 78 9.46 -8.01 3.70
CA VAL A 78 8.95 -6.69 4.08
C VAL A 78 7.79 -6.82 5.07
N ASP A 79 7.91 -6.16 6.22
CA ASP A 79 6.83 -6.02 7.20
C ASP A 79 6.06 -4.72 6.96
N LEU A 80 4.73 -4.82 6.92
CA LEU A 80 3.83 -3.69 6.75
C LEU A 80 3.36 -3.16 8.11
N HIS A 81 3.52 -1.85 8.31
CA HIS A 81 3.02 -1.12 9.47
C HIS A 81 1.99 -0.09 9.00
N TYR A 82 0.87 0.03 9.70
CA TYR A 82 -0.21 0.93 9.30
C TYR A 82 -0.95 1.50 10.52
N LEU A 83 -1.59 2.65 10.33
CA LEU A 83 -2.36 3.30 11.40
C LEU A 83 -3.82 2.85 11.41
N CYS A 84 -4.45 2.71 10.25
CA CYS A 84 -5.83 2.25 10.15
C CYS A 84 -6.12 1.55 8.83
N THR A 85 -7.24 0.83 8.81
CA THR A 85 -7.75 0.08 7.65
C THR A 85 -9.18 0.51 7.30
N TRP A 86 -9.70 0.01 6.18
CA TRP A 86 -11.12 0.17 5.84
C TRP A 86 -12.06 -0.40 6.91
N TRP A 87 -11.65 -1.46 7.60
CA TRP A 87 -12.46 -2.06 8.66
C TRP A 87 -12.61 -1.13 9.86
N ASP A 88 -11.57 -0.37 10.20
CA ASP A 88 -11.62 0.67 11.23
C ASP A 88 -12.56 1.80 10.83
N VAL A 89 -12.46 2.24 9.57
CA VAL A 89 -13.34 3.27 9.01
C VAL A 89 -14.79 2.81 8.99
N LEU A 90 -15.04 1.57 8.58
CA LEU A 90 -16.39 0.99 8.56
C LEU A 90 -16.99 0.91 9.97
N ALA A 91 -16.22 0.49 10.97
CA ALA A 91 -16.65 0.43 12.36
C ALA A 91 -17.08 1.80 12.88
N GLU A 92 -16.28 2.84 12.61
CA GLU A 92 -16.60 4.22 12.97
C GLU A 92 -17.83 4.74 12.22
N ALA A 93 -17.97 4.42 10.95
CA ALA A 93 -19.13 4.81 10.16
C ALA A 93 -20.44 4.22 10.70
N LYS A 94 -20.39 2.98 11.19
CA LYS A 94 -21.54 2.33 11.88
C LYS A 94 -21.87 3.02 13.20
N ASP A 95 -20.86 3.27 14.02
CA ASP A 95 -21.03 3.86 15.36
C ASP A 95 -21.51 5.32 15.29
N SER A 96 -21.04 6.08 14.32
CA SER A 96 -21.39 7.49 14.18
C SER A 96 -22.83 7.73 13.72
N GLY A 97 -23.46 6.75 13.06
CA GLY A 97 -24.78 6.90 12.46
C GLY A 97 -24.86 7.89 11.31
N ALA A 98 -23.70 8.33 10.75
CA ALA A 98 -23.65 9.32 9.69
C ALA A 98 -24.14 8.79 8.33
N PHE A 99 -24.19 7.48 8.16
CA PHE A 99 -24.60 6.81 6.93
C PHE A 99 -25.78 5.87 7.19
N ASP A 100 -26.68 5.72 6.21
CA ASP A 100 -27.78 4.79 6.33
C ASP A 100 -27.34 3.32 6.22
N ALA A 101 -28.25 2.42 6.60
CA ALA A 101 -27.95 0.98 6.61
C ALA A 101 -27.66 0.41 5.21
N GLU A 102 -28.28 0.96 4.19
CA GLU A 102 -28.08 0.51 2.79
C GLU A 102 -26.68 0.90 2.29
N THR A 103 -26.25 2.12 2.59
CA THR A 103 -24.89 2.59 2.27
C THR A 103 -23.84 1.74 2.97
N ILE A 104 -24.01 1.44 4.27
CA ILE A 104 -23.11 0.57 5.04
C ILE A 104 -23.03 -0.83 4.42
N LYS A 105 -24.17 -1.42 4.05
CA LYS A 105 -24.20 -2.74 3.39
C LYS A 105 -23.48 -2.74 2.05
N GLY A 106 -23.61 -1.68 1.27
CA GLY A 106 -22.91 -1.53 -0.01
C GLY A 106 -21.41 -1.49 0.17
N VAL A 107 -20.93 -0.77 1.17
CA VAL A 107 -19.49 -0.71 1.51
C VAL A 107 -19.00 -2.06 2.01
N GLU A 108 -19.73 -2.73 2.90
CA GLU A 108 -19.36 -4.07 3.38
C GLU A 108 -19.25 -5.08 2.23
N ALA A 109 -20.19 -5.05 1.30
CA ALA A 109 -20.17 -5.93 0.12
C ALA A 109 -18.91 -5.72 -0.71
N PHE A 110 -18.49 -4.47 -0.93
CA PHE A 110 -17.25 -4.15 -1.61
C PHE A 110 -16.03 -4.64 -0.83
N LEU A 111 -15.97 -4.38 0.47
CA LEU A 111 -14.81 -4.75 1.29
C LEU A 111 -14.62 -6.26 1.42
N ASN A 112 -15.71 -7.03 1.43
CA ASN A 112 -15.66 -8.49 1.53
C ASN A 112 -15.28 -9.17 0.21
N ASP A 113 -15.60 -8.56 -0.93
CA ASP A 113 -15.28 -9.09 -2.27
C ASP A 113 -15.08 -7.95 -3.27
N PRO A 114 -13.96 -7.22 -3.18
CA PRO A 114 -13.71 -6.05 -4.03
C PRO A 114 -13.64 -6.41 -5.52
N ARG A 115 -13.08 -7.57 -5.84
CA ARG A 115 -12.95 -8.01 -7.23
C ARG A 115 -14.29 -8.44 -7.81
N GLY A 116 -15.06 -9.23 -7.08
CA GLY A 116 -16.41 -9.63 -7.48
C GLY A 116 -17.36 -8.44 -7.57
N TRP A 117 -17.28 -7.52 -6.64
CA TRP A 117 -18.06 -6.28 -6.69
C TRP A 117 -17.72 -5.45 -7.94
N GLN A 118 -16.45 -5.32 -8.26
CA GLN A 118 -15.99 -4.59 -9.43
C GLN A 118 -16.46 -5.23 -10.74
N GLU A 119 -16.41 -6.56 -10.83
CA GLU A 119 -16.93 -7.30 -11.98
C GLU A 119 -18.44 -7.07 -12.16
N SER A 120 -19.20 -7.18 -11.07
CA SER A 120 -20.67 -7.01 -11.08
C SER A 120 -21.11 -5.58 -11.42
N ASN A 121 -20.24 -4.59 -11.19
CA ASN A 121 -20.54 -3.18 -11.40
C ASN A 121 -19.76 -2.56 -12.59
N LYS A 122 -19.14 -3.36 -13.42
CA LYS A 122 -18.56 -2.88 -14.68
C LYS A 122 -19.67 -2.31 -15.55
N LYS A 123 -19.55 -1.03 -15.92
CA LYS A 123 -20.42 -0.46 -16.95
C LYS A 123 -20.10 -1.12 -18.28
N PRO A 124 -21.13 -1.46 -19.08
CA PRO A 124 -20.90 -2.01 -20.41
C PRO A 124 -20.20 -1.04 -21.35
#